data_bcd84256dd309817aed3f8f409a2abc1
#
_entry.id   bcd84256dd309817aed3f8f409a2abc1
#
_cell.length_a   1.000
_cell.length_b   1.000
_cell.length_c   1.000
_cell.angle_alpha   90.00
_cell.angle_beta   90.00
_cell.angle_gamma   90.00
#
_symmetry.space_group_name_H-M   'P 1'
#
loop_
_entity.id
_entity.type
_entity.pdbx_description
1 polymer ?
#
loop_
_entity_poly.entity_id
_entity_poly.type
_entity_poly.pdbx_seq_one_letter_code
_entity_poly.pdbx_strand_id
1 'polypeptide(L)'
;MTSGIVSARGRDIGAGPYDDFIQIDAAVNKGNSGGPAFDLSGEVIGINTAIFSPSGGSVGIAFAIPSSTAKQVVDQLIKKGSVERGWIGVQIQPVTKDIAASLGLAEEKGAIVASPQDDGPAAKAGIKAGDVITAVNGETVQDPRDLARKVANIAPGEKAALTVWRKNKAEEINVTIAAMPNDKGKSGSQSNDNDGGQGETLDSYGLTVVPSEDGKGVVVTDVDPDSDAADRGIRSGDVIVSVNNQTVKTAGDINKAITAAEKSGRKAVLLQLQSNDQSRFVALPINQE
;
A
#
# COMPACT_ATOMS: atom_id res chain seq x y z
N MET A 1 -37.43 -14.10 5.34
CA MET A 1 -37.02 -13.12 4.30
C MET A 1 -37.09 -11.72 4.90
N THR A 2 -36.09 -10.88 4.68
CA THR A 2 -36.07 -9.47 5.11
C THR A 2 -35.79 -8.61 3.89
N SER A 3 -36.17 -7.33 3.93
CA SER A 3 -35.92 -6.38 2.83
C SER A 3 -35.22 -5.15 3.37
N GLY A 4 -34.52 -4.46 2.49
CA GLY A 4 -33.79 -3.24 2.79
C GLY A 4 -33.20 -2.63 1.52
N ILE A 5 -32.22 -1.75 1.67
CA ILE A 5 -31.53 -1.09 0.59
C ILE A 5 -30.02 -1.38 0.62
N VAL A 6 -29.35 -1.19 -0.51
CA VAL A 6 -27.89 -1.12 -0.57
C VAL A 6 -27.46 0.24 -0.02
N SER A 7 -26.83 0.23 1.16
CA SER A 7 -26.39 1.44 1.86
C SER A 7 -25.04 1.94 1.34
N ALA A 8 -24.15 1.01 0.92
CA ALA A 8 -22.83 1.33 0.37
C ALA A 8 -22.25 0.15 -0.42
N ARG A 9 -21.23 0.43 -1.23
CA ARG A 9 -20.42 -0.56 -1.96
C ARG A 9 -18.95 -0.34 -1.64
N GLY A 10 -18.11 -1.37 -1.86
CA GLY A 10 -16.68 -1.27 -1.62
C GLY A 10 -16.31 -1.13 -0.14
N ARG A 11 -17.13 -1.69 0.77
CA ARG A 11 -16.86 -1.57 2.21
C ARG A 11 -15.73 -2.49 2.64
N ASP A 12 -14.81 -1.89 3.38
CA ASP A 12 -13.77 -2.56 4.13
C ASP A 12 -14.26 -2.78 5.56
N ILE A 13 -14.21 -4.01 6.04
CA ILE A 13 -14.61 -4.39 7.39
C ILE A 13 -13.47 -5.01 8.20
N GLY A 14 -12.24 -4.96 7.67
CA GLY A 14 -11.06 -5.53 8.30
C GLY A 14 -10.98 -7.05 8.23
N ALA A 15 -11.74 -7.70 7.34
CA ALA A 15 -11.72 -9.16 7.17
C ALA A 15 -10.52 -9.63 6.33
N GLY A 16 -9.92 -8.73 5.54
CA GLY A 16 -8.72 -9.04 4.75
C GLY A 16 -8.33 -7.97 3.74
N PRO A 17 -7.21 -8.20 3.02
CA PRO A 17 -6.68 -7.21 2.06
C PRO A 17 -7.53 -7.06 0.79
N TYR A 18 -8.54 -7.91 0.61
CA TYR A 18 -9.41 -7.94 -0.57
C TYR A 18 -10.85 -7.58 -0.25
N ASP A 19 -11.08 -6.89 0.87
CA ASP A 19 -12.42 -6.48 1.29
C ASP A 19 -13.08 -5.57 0.25
N ASP A 20 -14.28 -5.96 -0.18
CA ASP A 20 -15.09 -5.24 -1.18
C ASP A 20 -16.57 -5.58 -0.95
N PHE A 21 -17.07 -5.31 0.28
CA PHE A 21 -18.40 -5.74 0.63
C PHE A 21 -19.48 -4.76 0.18
N ILE A 22 -20.65 -5.31 -0.15
CA ILE A 22 -21.89 -4.54 -0.26
C ILE A 22 -22.46 -4.41 1.15
N GLN A 23 -22.69 -3.19 1.61
CA GLN A 23 -23.40 -2.92 2.85
C GLN A 23 -24.89 -2.81 2.57
N ILE A 24 -25.71 -3.52 3.36
CA ILE A 24 -27.16 -3.49 3.30
C ILE A 24 -27.75 -3.20 4.70
N ASP A 25 -28.92 -2.62 4.74
CA ASP A 25 -29.65 -2.38 5.99
C ASP A 25 -30.73 -3.44 6.27
N ALA A 26 -30.95 -4.37 5.35
CA ALA A 26 -31.81 -5.52 5.58
C ALA A 26 -31.37 -6.31 6.82
N ALA A 27 -32.30 -6.70 7.66
CA ALA A 27 -31.97 -7.42 8.89
C ALA A 27 -31.36 -8.79 8.60
N VAL A 28 -30.08 -8.94 8.93
CA VAL A 28 -29.32 -10.20 8.82
C VAL A 28 -28.94 -10.65 10.23
N ASN A 29 -29.18 -11.91 10.54
CA ASN A 29 -28.87 -12.54 11.83
C ASN A 29 -28.13 -13.86 11.61
N LYS A 30 -27.71 -14.51 12.70
CA LYS A 30 -27.09 -15.84 12.68
C LYS A 30 -27.98 -16.83 11.91
N GLY A 31 -27.36 -17.59 11.01
CA GLY A 31 -28.06 -18.53 10.11
C GLY A 31 -28.36 -17.96 8.71
N ASN A 32 -28.24 -16.65 8.50
CA ASN A 32 -28.39 -16.06 7.16
C ASN A 32 -27.10 -16.02 6.35
N SER A 33 -25.92 -16.19 6.99
CA SER A 33 -24.63 -16.21 6.30
C SER A 33 -24.56 -17.38 5.31
N GLY A 34 -24.03 -17.09 4.10
CA GLY A 34 -24.04 -18.01 2.96
C GLY A 34 -25.32 -17.93 2.12
N GLY A 35 -26.38 -17.30 2.62
CA GLY A 35 -27.61 -17.08 1.86
C GLY A 35 -27.47 -15.91 0.87
N PRO A 36 -28.22 -15.96 -0.25
CA PRO A 36 -28.19 -14.93 -1.27
C PRO A 36 -28.92 -13.67 -0.84
N ALA A 37 -28.42 -12.52 -1.28
CA ALA A 37 -29.13 -11.25 -1.35
C ALA A 37 -29.64 -11.06 -2.78
N PHE A 38 -30.94 -10.87 -2.94
CA PHE A 38 -31.58 -10.66 -4.24
C PHE A 38 -31.92 -9.20 -4.44
N ASP A 39 -31.92 -8.74 -5.67
CA ASP A 39 -32.56 -7.51 -6.07
C ASP A 39 -34.09 -7.70 -6.32
N LEU A 40 -34.76 -6.62 -6.72
CA LEU A 40 -36.19 -6.67 -7.02
C LEU A 40 -36.53 -7.46 -8.30
N SER A 41 -35.54 -7.74 -9.14
CA SER A 41 -35.70 -8.56 -10.35
C SER A 41 -35.49 -10.06 -10.06
N GLY A 42 -35.11 -10.40 -8.84
CA GLY A 42 -34.80 -11.78 -8.42
C GLY A 42 -33.37 -12.22 -8.76
N GLU A 43 -32.50 -11.29 -9.14
CA GLU A 43 -31.08 -11.57 -9.41
C GLU A 43 -30.26 -11.55 -8.12
N VAL A 44 -29.30 -12.46 -8.00
CA VAL A 44 -28.38 -12.50 -6.86
C VAL A 44 -27.35 -11.40 -6.99
N ILE A 45 -27.42 -10.39 -6.13
CA ILE A 45 -26.46 -9.28 -6.08
C ILE A 45 -25.30 -9.53 -5.13
N GLY A 46 -25.46 -10.47 -4.17
CA GLY A 46 -24.40 -10.79 -3.22
C GLY A 46 -24.73 -12.00 -2.34
N ILE A 47 -23.71 -12.42 -1.57
CA ILE A 47 -23.82 -13.51 -0.60
C ILE A 47 -23.63 -12.93 0.80
N ASN A 48 -24.65 -13.05 1.66
CA ASN A 48 -24.57 -12.55 3.04
C ASN A 48 -23.44 -13.22 3.81
N THR A 49 -22.65 -12.44 4.55
CA THR A 49 -21.47 -12.97 5.24
C THR A 49 -21.33 -12.47 6.68
N ALA A 50 -21.47 -11.19 6.92
CA ALA A 50 -21.18 -10.58 8.22
C ALA A 50 -22.21 -9.51 8.59
N ILE A 51 -22.25 -9.17 9.89
CA ILE A 51 -22.98 -8.01 10.41
C ILE A 51 -22.03 -7.20 11.29
N PHE A 52 -22.25 -5.90 11.36
CA PHE A 52 -21.73 -5.09 12.45
C PHE A 52 -22.77 -5.10 13.57
N SER A 53 -22.36 -5.57 14.75
CA SER A 53 -23.28 -5.67 15.88
C SER A 53 -22.55 -5.59 17.22
N PRO A 54 -22.87 -4.60 18.06
CA PRO A 54 -22.35 -4.53 19.43
C PRO A 54 -22.97 -5.58 20.37
N SER A 55 -24.19 -6.06 20.04
CA SER A 55 -24.98 -6.96 20.91
C SER A 55 -25.14 -8.39 20.36
N GLY A 56 -24.66 -8.66 19.16
CA GLY A 56 -24.82 -9.93 18.46
C GLY A 56 -26.10 -10.08 17.64
N GLY A 57 -27.02 -9.11 17.72
CA GLY A 57 -28.23 -9.04 16.88
C GLY A 57 -28.10 -8.00 15.77
N SER A 58 -29.00 -8.02 14.79
CA SER A 58 -29.03 -7.06 13.70
C SER A 58 -29.34 -5.65 14.20
N VAL A 59 -28.50 -4.69 13.80
CA VAL A 59 -28.70 -3.24 14.03
C VAL A 59 -28.86 -2.48 12.70
N GLY A 60 -29.21 -3.20 11.60
CA GLY A 60 -29.37 -2.60 10.28
C GLY A 60 -28.04 -2.33 9.56
N ILE A 61 -26.97 -3.02 9.95
CA ILE A 61 -25.67 -2.95 9.26
C ILE A 61 -25.21 -4.38 8.97
N ALA A 62 -25.36 -4.78 7.71
CA ALA A 62 -24.96 -6.11 7.25
C ALA A 62 -24.12 -5.98 5.97
N PHE A 63 -23.34 -7.03 5.71
CA PHE A 63 -22.38 -7.08 4.63
C PHE A 63 -22.56 -8.35 3.80
N ALA A 64 -22.54 -8.17 2.47
CA ALA A 64 -22.60 -9.24 1.50
C ALA A 64 -21.38 -9.19 0.57
N ILE A 65 -20.84 -10.35 0.21
CA ILE A 65 -19.83 -10.48 -0.85
C ILE A 65 -20.53 -10.22 -2.18
N PRO A 66 -20.04 -9.31 -3.04
CA PRO A 66 -20.64 -9.05 -4.36
C PRO A 66 -20.75 -10.34 -5.18
N SER A 67 -21.84 -10.49 -5.92
CA SER A 67 -22.06 -11.69 -6.77
C SER A 67 -20.97 -11.90 -7.82
N SER A 68 -20.37 -10.83 -8.34
CA SER A 68 -19.22 -10.89 -9.25
C SER A 68 -18.01 -11.57 -8.62
N THR A 69 -17.67 -11.17 -7.39
CA THR A 69 -16.57 -11.77 -6.61
C THR A 69 -16.90 -13.21 -6.22
N ALA A 70 -18.12 -13.46 -5.76
CA ALA A 70 -18.57 -14.80 -5.40
C ALA A 70 -18.50 -15.77 -6.60
N LYS A 71 -18.94 -15.32 -7.78
CA LYS A 71 -18.87 -16.12 -9.01
C LYS A 71 -17.45 -16.51 -9.38
N GLN A 72 -16.50 -15.56 -9.34
CA GLN A 72 -15.08 -15.84 -9.64
C GLN A 72 -14.48 -16.89 -8.69
N VAL A 73 -14.79 -16.77 -7.39
CA VAL A 73 -14.31 -17.71 -6.37
C VAL A 73 -14.93 -19.09 -6.57
N VAL A 74 -16.25 -19.16 -6.74
CA VAL A 74 -16.98 -20.42 -6.95
C VAL A 74 -16.52 -21.13 -8.22
N ASP A 75 -16.35 -20.41 -9.33
CA ASP A 75 -15.86 -20.98 -10.59
C ASP A 75 -14.46 -21.61 -10.43
N GLN A 76 -13.56 -20.99 -9.64
CA GLN A 76 -12.25 -21.56 -9.33
C GLN A 76 -12.35 -22.80 -8.44
N LEU A 77 -13.18 -22.76 -7.40
CA LEU A 77 -13.38 -23.88 -6.49
C LEU A 77 -13.97 -25.11 -7.22
N ILE A 78 -14.92 -24.90 -8.11
CA ILE A 78 -15.50 -25.99 -8.91
C ILE A 78 -14.46 -26.59 -9.87
N LYS A 79 -13.64 -25.75 -10.52
CA LYS A 79 -12.67 -26.19 -11.54
C LYS A 79 -11.39 -26.78 -10.94
N LYS A 80 -10.90 -26.20 -9.84
CA LYS A 80 -9.56 -26.46 -9.31
C LYS A 80 -9.55 -26.95 -7.84
N GLY A 81 -10.66 -26.84 -7.13
CA GLY A 81 -10.74 -27.15 -5.69
C GLY A 81 -10.06 -26.12 -4.79
N SER A 82 -9.45 -25.07 -5.35
CA SER A 82 -8.74 -24.03 -4.63
C SER A 82 -8.86 -22.68 -5.33
N VAL A 83 -8.66 -21.60 -4.58
CA VAL A 83 -8.64 -20.24 -5.12
C VAL A 83 -7.18 -19.78 -5.27
N GLU A 84 -6.78 -19.51 -6.49
CA GLU A 84 -5.48 -18.90 -6.80
C GLU A 84 -5.69 -17.41 -7.04
N ARG A 85 -4.90 -16.59 -6.35
CA ARG A 85 -4.93 -15.14 -6.50
C ARG A 85 -3.71 -14.66 -7.26
N GLY A 86 -3.92 -13.70 -8.14
CA GLY A 86 -2.84 -13.01 -8.82
C GLY A 86 -1.97 -12.25 -7.83
N TRP A 87 -0.66 -12.21 -8.12
CA TRP A 87 0.33 -11.57 -7.27
C TRP A 87 1.47 -10.99 -8.12
N ILE A 88 1.97 -9.82 -7.73
CA ILE A 88 3.08 -9.14 -8.42
C ILE A 88 4.33 -8.97 -7.57
N GLY A 89 4.28 -9.24 -6.26
CA GLY A 89 5.44 -9.21 -5.38
C GLY A 89 5.94 -7.80 -5.10
N VAL A 90 5.09 -6.93 -4.56
CA VAL A 90 5.43 -5.58 -4.13
C VAL A 90 4.96 -5.31 -2.71
N GLN A 91 5.75 -4.59 -1.93
CA GLN A 91 5.29 -3.89 -0.74
C GLN A 91 4.81 -2.52 -1.18
N ILE A 92 3.61 -2.14 -0.77
CA ILE A 92 2.93 -0.91 -1.20
C ILE A 92 2.41 -0.14 0.00
N GLN A 93 2.29 1.18 -0.16
CA GLN A 93 1.67 2.06 0.82
C GLN A 93 0.81 3.13 0.13
N PRO A 94 -0.12 3.78 0.88
CA PRO A 94 -0.97 4.84 0.34
C PRO A 94 -0.15 6.05 -0.16
N VAL A 95 -0.66 6.69 -1.20
CA VAL A 95 -0.17 7.99 -1.66
C VAL A 95 -0.85 9.08 -0.84
N THR A 96 -0.12 9.64 0.13
CA THR A 96 -0.59 10.80 0.90
C THR A 96 -0.45 12.08 0.10
N LYS A 97 -1.08 13.17 0.56
CA LYS A 97 -0.97 14.49 -0.05
C LYS A 97 0.49 14.93 -0.24
N ASP A 98 1.31 14.72 0.77
CA ASP A 98 2.71 15.11 0.75
C ASP A 98 3.54 14.23 -0.21
N ILE A 99 3.24 12.92 -0.26
CA ILE A 99 3.85 12.01 -1.24
C ILE A 99 3.45 12.43 -2.67
N ALA A 100 2.16 12.70 -2.92
CA ALA A 100 1.70 13.18 -4.21
C ALA A 100 2.42 14.48 -4.62
N ALA A 101 2.51 15.45 -3.70
CA ALA A 101 3.20 16.72 -3.94
C ALA A 101 4.70 16.53 -4.22
N SER A 102 5.37 15.63 -3.50
CA SER A 102 6.81 15.34 -3.70
C SER A 102 7.10 14.69 -5.05
N LEU A 103 6.15 13.89 -5.57
CA LEU A 103 6.27 13.17 -6.84
C LEU A 103 5.64 13.91 -8.03
N GLY A 104 5.05 15.09 -7.80
CA GLY A 104 4.35 15.85 -8.85
C GLY A 104 3.09 15.15 -9.37
N LEU A 105 2.43 14.35 -8.54
CA LEU A 105 1.12 13.77 -8.84
C LEU A 105 0.03 14.82 -8.61
N ALA A 106 -0.97 14.83 -9.49
CA ALA A 106 -2.11 15.75 -9.39
C ALA A 106 -3.11 15.34 -8.30
N GLU A 107 -3.18 14.07 -7.95
CA GLU A 107 -4.15 13.49 -7.03
C GLU A 107 -3.50 12.51 -6.05
N GLU A 108 -4.11 12.37 -4.87
CA GLU A 108 -3.70 11.42 -3.82
C GLU A 108 -4.23 10.01 -4.13
N LYS A 109 -3.97 9.50 -5.33
CA LYS A 109 -4.45 8.22 -5.82
C LYS A 109 -3.30 7.31 -6.23
N GLY A 110 -3.56 6.00 -6.16
CA GLY A 110 -2.59 4.98 -6.50
C GLY A 110 -1.94 4.33 -5.29
N ALA A 111 -0.94 3.52 -5.54
CA ALA A 111 -0.15 2.85 -4.53
C ALA A 111 1.34 3.04 -4.82
N ILE A 112 2.07 3.64 -3.88
CA ILE A 112 3.52 3.76 -4.01
C ILE A 112 4.18 2.44 -3.63
N VAL A 113 5.11 1.99 -4.46
CA VAL A 113 5.91 0.77 -4.24
C VAL A 113 7.02 1.10 -3.26
N ALA A 114 6.93 0.59 -2.04
CA ALA A 114 7.96 0.73 -1.02
C ALA A 114 9.18 -0.14 -1.37
N SER A 115 8.94 -1.39 -1.76
CA SER A 115 9.95 -2.26 -2.36
C SER A 115 9.31 -3.34 -3.24
N PRO A 116 9.84 -3.64 -4.43
CA PRO A 116 9.54 -4.88 -5.11
C PRO A 116 10.28 -6.02 -4.41
N GLN A 117 9.68 -7.20 -4.35
CA GLN A 117 10.37 -8.39 -3.86
C GLN A 117 11.40 -8.86 -4.90
N ASP A 118 12.58 -9.21 -4.43
CA ASP A 118 13.60 -9.81 -5.28
C ASP A 118 13.03 -11.05 -5.95
N ASP A 119 13.33 -11.26 -7.24
CA ASP A 119 12.78 -12.34 -8.08
C ASP A 119 11.26 -12.32 -8.26
N GLY A 120 10.53 -11.33 -7.73
CA GLY A 120 9.10 -11.15 -7.94
C GLY A 120 8.75 -10.71 -9.37
N PRO A 121 7.48 -10.90 -9.79
CA PRO A 121 7.00 -10.49 -11.12
C PRO A 121 7.22 -9.00 -11.41
N ALA A 122 6.97 -8.14 -10.42
CA ALA A 122 7.16 -6.69 -10.55
C ALA A 122 8.63 -6.32 -10.75
N ALA A 123 9.54 -6.90 -9.95
CA ALA A 123 10.98 -6.68 -10.09
C ALA A 123 11.48 -7.10 -11.48
N LYS A 124 11.05 -8.30 -11.96
CA LYS A 124 11.39 -8.80 -13.30
C LYS A 124 10.88 -7.92 -14.43
N ALA A 125 9.72 -7.27 -14.22
CA ALA A 125 9.17 -6.32 -15.16
C ALA A 125 9.81 -4.92 -15.09
N GLY A 126 10.70 -4.68 -14.12
CA GLY A 126 11.42 -3.42 -13.96
C GLY A 126 10.68 -2.36 -13.14
N ILE A 127 9.71 -2.76 -12.33
CA ILE A 127 9.10 -1.90 -11.29
C ILE A 127 10.13 -1.71 -10.17
N LYS A 128 10.23 -0.50 -9.66
CA LYS A 128 11.23 -0.07 -8.68
C LYS A 128 10.57 0.56 -7.46
N ALA A 129 11.30 0.63 -6.35
CA ALA A 129 10.91 1.43 -5.21
C ALA A 129 10.72 2.90 -5.62
N GLY A 130 9.68 3.55 -5.09
CA GLY A 130 9.28 4.91 -5.42
C GLY A 130 8.40 5.05 -6.66
N ASP A 131 8.12 3.99 -7.39
CA ASP A 131 7.11 4.00 -8.43
C ASP A 131 5.71 4.11 -7.82
N VAL A 132 4.81 4.85 -8.44
CA VAL A 132 3.39 4.84 -8.04
C VAL A 132 2.58 4.13 -9.11
N ILE A 133 1.93 3.04 -8.75
CA ILE A 133 1.02 2.33 -9.64
C ILE A 133 -0.32 3.07 -9.62
N THR A 134 -0.69 3.66 -10.75
CA THR A 134 -1.88 4.52 -10.91
C THR A 134 -3.01 3.85 -11.66
N ALA A 135 -2.74 2.81 -12.46
CA ALA A 135 -3.78 2.01 -13.11
C ALA A 135 -3.33 0.56 -13.36
N VAL A 136 -4.30 -0.34 -13.47
CA VAL A 136 -4.17 -1.75 -13.88
C VAL A 136 -5.09 -2.00 -15.06
N ASN A 137 -4.57 -2.42 -16.20
CA ASN A 137 -5.34 -2.66 -17.44
C ASN A 137 -6.24 -1.46 -17.84
N GLY A 138 -5.74 -0.23 -17.63
CA GLY A 138 -6.47 1.00 -17.92
C GLY A 138 -7.46 1.43 -16.82
N GLU A 139 -7.73 0.60 -15.81
CA GLU A 139 -8.58 0.97 -14.68
C GLU A 139 -7.76 1.69 -13.59
N THR A 140 -8.18 2.90 -13.22
CA THR A 140 -7.52 3.70 -12.19
C THR A 140 -7.44 2.96 -10.85
N VAL A 141 -6.29 3.03 -10.20
CA VAL A 141 -6.06 2.55 -8.83
C VAL A 141 -6.31 3.69 -7.87
N GLN A 142 -7.21 3.49 -6.91
CA GLN A 142 -7.54 4.50 -5.90
C GLN A 142 -6.54 4.47 -4.73
N ASP A 143 -6.23 3.28 -4.24
CA ASP A 143 -5.41 3.03 -3.06
C ASP A 143 -4.71 1.65 -3.14
N PRO A 144 -3.84 1.28 -2.17
CA PRO A 144 -3.17 -0.01 -2.13
C PRO A 144 -4.09 -1.23 -2.13
N ARG A 145 -5.27 -1.13 -1.49
CA ARG A 145 -6.24 -2.24 -1.45
C ARG A 145 -6.90 -2.45 -2.79
N ASP A 146 -7.27 -1.35 -3.47
CA ASP A 146 -7.81 -1.41 -4.83
C ASP A 146 -6.80 -2.03 -5.80
N LEU A 147 -5.50 -1.68 -5.68
CA LEU A 147 -4.44 -2.34 -6.44
C LEU A 147 -4.37 -3.85 -6.14
N ALA A 148 -4.33 -4.22 -4.85
CA ALA A 148 -4.26 -5.62 -4.45
C ALA A 148 -5.46 -6.43 -4.98
N ARG A 149 -6.66 -5.86 -4.90
CA ARG A 149 -7.89 -6.47 -5.42
C ARG A 149 -7.86 -6.64 -6.94
N LYS A 150 -7.49 -5.59 -7.68
CA LYS A 150 -7.40 -5.66 -9.16
C LYS A 150 -6.39 -6.69 -9.61
N VAL A 151 -5.21 -6.74 -8.98
CA VAL A 151 -4.18 -7.73 -9.28
C VAL A 151 -4.63 -9.15 -8.91
N ALA A 152 -5.26 -9.34 -7.74
CA ALA A 152 -5.74 -10.64 -7.28
C ALA A 152 -6.80 -11.25 -8.20
N ASN A 153 -7.54 -10.44 -8.94
CA ASN A 153 -8.58 -10.86 -9.88
C ASN A 153 -8.04 -11.28 -11.26
N ILE A 154 -6.75 -11.05 -11.54
CA ILE A 154 -6.10 -11.49 -12.79
C ILE A 154 -5.52 -12.87 -12.56
N ALA A 155 -5.77 -13.79 -13.49
CA ALA A 155 -5.32 -15.18 -13.36
C ALA A 155 -3.77 -15.25 -13.40
N PRO A 156 -3.15 -16.13 -12.58
CA PRO A 156 -1.73 -16.40 -12.69
C PRO A 156 -1.36 -16.88 -14.11
N GLY A 157 -0.27 -16.32 -14.65
CA GLY A 157 0.20 -16.54 -16.01
C GLY A 157 -0.28 -15.48 -17.02
N GLU A 158 -1.33 -14.73 -16.72
CA GLU A 158 -1.79 -13.62 -17.55
C GLU A 158 -0.88 -12.40 -17.40
N LYS A 159 -0.91 -11.51 -18.41
CA LYS A 159 -0.20 -10.22 -18.37
C LYS A 159 -1.15 -9.12 -17.95
N ALA A 160 -0.69 -8.26 -17.06
CA ALA A 160 -1.36 -7.04 -16.67
C ALA A 160 -0.54 -5.82 -17.16
N ALA A 161 -1.20 -4.86 -17.79
CA ALA A 161 -0.63 -3.57 -18.12
C ALA A 161 -0.77 -2.65 -16.89
N LEU A 162 0.35 -2.34 -16.23
CA LEU A 162 0.38 -1.41 -15.10
C LEU A 162 0.81 -0.04 -15.59
N THR A 163 -0.01 0.99 -15.33
CA THR A 163 0.41 2.37 -15.50
C THR A 163 1.16 2.80 -14.24
N VAL A 164 2.41 3.17 -14.43
CA VAL A 164 3.34 3.54 -13.35
C VAL A 164 3.75 4.99 -13.52
N TRP A 165 3.62 5.79 -12.47
CA TRP A 165 4.17 7.13 -12.41
C TRP A 165 5.60 7.08 -11.89
N ARG A 166 6.53 7.52 -12.73
CA ARG A 166 7.98 7.52 -12.48
C ARG A 166 8.61 8.77 -13.07
N LYS A 167 9.44 9.49 -12.31
CA LYS A 167 10.15 10.71 -12.78
C LYS A 167 9.23 11.73 -13.47
N ASN A 168 8.08 11.99 -12.89
CA ASN A 168 7.04 12.91 -13.38
C ASN A 168 6.44 12.52 -14.76
N LYS A 169 6.45 11.24 -15.09
CA LYS A 169 5.85 10.68 -16.31
C LYS A 169 5.08 9.40 -16.01
N ALA A 170 4.00 9.20 -16.75
CA ALA A 170 3.30 7.91 -16.75
C ALA A 170 3.97 6.98 -17.77
N GLU A 171 4.31 5.77 -17.33
CA GLU A 171 4.89 4.70 -18.16
C GLU A 171 4.00 3.46 -18.03
N GLU A 172 3.80 2.72 -19.12
CA GLU A 172 3.10 1.45 -19.09
C GLU A 172 4.11 0.31 -19.00
N ILE A 173 3.93 -0.56 -18.01
CA ILE A 173 4.80 -1.73 -17.75
C ILE A 173 3.93 -2.98 -17.74
N ASN A 174 4.26 -3.94 -18.62
CA ASN A 174 3.58 -5.21 -18.65
C ASN A 174 4.20 -6.19 -17.65
N VAL A 175 3.38 -6.65 -16.71
CA VAL A 175 3.79 -7.60 -15.66
C VAL A 175 3.07 -8.93 -15.87
N THR A 176 3.81 -10.04 -15.91
CA THR A 176 3.21 -11.37 -15.87
C THR A 176 2.82 -11.70 -14.44
N ILE A 177 1.54 -11.91 -14.20
CA ILE A 177 1.00 -12.21 -12.87
C ILE A 177 1.45 -13.61 -12.42
N ALA A 178 1.95 -13.74 -11.20
CA ALA A 178 2.23 -15.02 -10.58
C ALA A 178 1.10 -15.43 -9.62
N ALA A 179 1.07 -16.70 -9.23
CA ALA A 179 0.26 -17.13 -8.11
C ALA A 179 0.86 -16.58 -6.80
N MET A 180 0.00 -16.16 -5.88
CA MET A 180 0.44 -15.71 -4.56
C MET A 180 1.15 -16.87 -3.84
N PRO A 181 2.40 -16.69 -3.34
CA PRO A 181 3.08 -17.72 -2.57
C PRO A 181 2.27 -18.10 -1.34
N ASN A 182 2.15 -19.40 -1.05
CA ASN A 182 1.56 -19.90 0.18
C ASN A 182 2.56 -19.76 1.33
N ASP A 183 2.86 -18.54 1.74
CA ASP A 183 3.75 -18.29 2.89
C ASP A 183 2.99 -18.43 4.20
N LYS A 184 3.22 -19.55 4.87
CA LYS A 184 2.96 -19.68 6.30
C LYS A 184 4.07 -18.92 7.03
N GLY A 185 3.77 -17.68 7.40
CA GLY A 185 4.42 -16.78 8.33
C GLY A 185 5.89 -17.04 8.72
N LYS A 186 6.77 -16.11 8.35
CA LYS A 186 7.98 -15.80 9.10
C LYS A 186 7.96 -14.33 9.45
N SER A 187 7.45 -14.01 10.63
CA SER A 187 7.72 -12.78 11.35
C SER A 187 9.00 -13.02 12.15
N GLY A 188 10.08 -12.43 11.76
CA GLY A 188 11.35 -12.46 12.47
C GLY A 188 11.68 -11.07 12.98
N SER A 189 11.46 -10.85 14.28
CA SER A 189 12.00 -9.70 15.00
C SER A 189 13.45 -9.97 15.36
N GLN A 190 14.36 -9.10 14.97
CA GLN A 190 15.65 -8.95 15.63
C GLN A 190 15.94 -7.47 15.81
N SER A 191 16.00 -7.06 17.08
CA SER A 191 16.52 -5.79 17.54
C SER A 191 18.04 -5.91 17.62
N ASN A 192 18.76 -4.97 17.03
CA ASN A 192 20.18 -4.74 17.29
C ASN A 192 20.35 -3.29 17.73
N ASP A 193 20.74 -3.16 19.00
CA ASP A 193 21.35 -1.95 19.53
C ASP A 193 22.76 -1.80 18.93
N ASN A 194 23.07 -0.63 18.39
CA ASN A 194 24.44 -0.26 18.11
C ASN A 194 24.71 1.20 18.45
N ASP A 195 25.78 1.36 19.22
CA ASP A 195 26.34 2.55 19.82
C ASP A 195 27.29 3.28 18.85
N GLY A 196 27.20 4.63 18.81
CA GLY A 196 28.34 5.54 18.72
C GLY A 196 29.04 5.80 17.41
N GLY A 197 28.54 6.74 16.62
CA GLY A 197 29.34 7.55 15.69
C GLY A 197 29.00 9.04 15.86
N GLN A 198 29.95 9.96 15.70
CA GLN A 198 29.63 11.40 15.69
C GLN A 198 28.65 11.70 14.56
N GLY A 199 27.41 12.03 14.94
CA GLY A 199 26.32 12.30 14.00
C GLY A 199 26.46 13.69 13.37
N GLU A 200 26.14 13.81 12.08
CA GLU A 200 25.88 15.10 11.44
C GLU A 200 24.41 15.45 11.63
N THR A 201 24.14 16.67 12.09
CA THR A 201 22.77 17.14 12.35
C THR A 201 22.18 17.75 11.07
N LEU A 202 20.98 17.35 10.73
CA LEU A 202 20.12 17.96 9.72
C LEU A 202 19.16 18.91 10.44
N ASP A 203 19.67 20.07 10.86
CA ASP A 203 18.97 21.01 11.78
C ASP A 203 17.57 21.38 11.29
N SER A 204 17.37 21.58 9.98
CA SER A 204 16.08 21.93 9.40
C SER A 204 14.98 20.87 9.61
N TYR A 205 15.34 19.65 9.98
CA TYR A 205 14.40 18.52 10.16
C TYR A 205 14.48 17.87 11.55
N GLY A 206 15.36 18.39 12.43
CA GLY A 206 15.56 17.83 13.75
C GLY A 206 16.09 16.39 13.75
N LEU A 207 16.92 16.05 12.76
CA LEU A 207 17.49 14.71 12.61
C LEU A 207 19.00 14.72 12.84
N THR A 208 19.50 13.81 13.66
CA THR A 208 20.93 13.50 13.72
C THR A 208 21.18 12.17 13.01
N VAL A 209 22.15 12.16 12.09
CA VAL A 209 22.37 11.02 11.21
C VAL A 209 23.87 10.68 11.13
N VAL A 210 24.16 9.40 10.91
CA VAL A 210 25.51 8.89 10.67
C VAL A 210 25.52 8.02 9.41
N PRO A 211 26.58 7.96 8.62
CA PRO A 211 26.68 7.01 7.54
C PRO A 211 26.53 5.57 8.04
N SER A 212 25.76 4.74 7.30
CA SER A 212 25.58 3.34 7.66
C SER A 212 26.90 2.56 7.44
N GLU A 213 27.22 1.65 8.36
CA GLU A 213 28.44 0.83 8.28
C GLU A 213 28.49 -0.06 7.03
N ASP A 214 27.33 -0.50 6.54
CA ASP A 214 27.22 -1.29 5.31
C ASP A 214 27.25 -0.46 4.01
N GLY A 215 27.36 0.86 4.14
CA GLY A 215 27.39 1.82 3.02
C GLY A 215 26.08 1.95 2.25
N LYS A 216 24.97 1.43 2.78
CA LYS A 216 23.66 1.40 2.11
C LYS A 216 22.71 2.48 2.61
N GLY A 217 23.21 3.59 3.09
CA GLY A 217 22.36 4.69 3.52
C GLY A 217 22.95 5.47 4.69
N VAL A 218 22.08 6.15 5.39
CA VAL A 218 22.39 7.01 6.53
C VAL A 218 21.47 6.63 7.69
N VAL A 219 22.04 6.24 8.82
CA VAL A 219 21.32 5.83 10.01
C VAL A 219 20.88 7.07 10.79
N VAL A 220 19.62 7.15 11.17
CA VAL A 220 19.09 8.15 12.10
C VAL A 220 19.46 7.73 13.51
N THR A 221 20.29 8.53 14.18
CA THR A 221 20.72 8.26 15.56
C THR A 221 19.87 8.99 16.59
N ASP A 222 19.36 10.17 16.24
CA ASP A 222 18.48 10.94 17.11
C ASP A 222 17.44 11.71 16.30
N VAL A 223 16.27 11.95 16.90
CA VAL A 223 15.15 12.67 16.32
C VAL A 223 14.58 13.62 17.35
N ASP A 224 14.58 14.90 17.06
CA ASP A 224 13.94 15.91 17.90
C ASP A 224 12.44 15.60 18.00
N PRO A 225 11.88 15.37 19.20
CA PRO A 225 10.49 14.99 19.38
C PRO A 225 9.48 16.05 18.89
N ASP A 226 9.90 17.32 18.80
CA ASP A 226 9.05 18.43 18.34
C ASP A 226 9.24 18.72 16.84
N SER A 227 9.95 17.86 16.11
CA SER A 227 10.24 18.03 14.68
C SER A 227 9.18 17.43 13.74
N ASP A 228 9.09 17.96 12.52
CA ASP A 228 8.30 17.38 11.43
C ASP A 228 8.67 15.90 11.15
N ALA A 229 9.91 15.52 11.40
CA ALA A 229 10.38 14.15 11.23
C ALA A 229 9.75 13.20 12.27
N ALA A 230 9.69 13.64 13.54
CA ALA A 230 9.05 12.87 14.62
C ALA A 230 7.55 12.71 14.37
N ASP A 231 6.85 13.78 13.98
CA ASP A 231 5.41 13.78 13.64
C ASP A 231 5.07 12.79 12.53
N ARG A 232 6.01 12.57 11.60
CA ARG A 232 5.85 11.62 10.48
C ARG A 232 6.38 10.23 10.81
N GLY A 233 6.72 10.00 12.08
CA GLY A 233 7.08 8.69 12.60
C GLY A 233 8.49 8.24 12.23
N ILE A 234 9.41 9.14 11.87
CA ILE A 234 10.84 8.83 11.77
C ILE A 234 11.38 8.60 13.18
N ARG A 235 12.18 7.58 13.36
CA ARG A 235 12.70 7.19 14.68
C ARG A 235 14.20 6.91 14.61
N SER A 236 14.86 7.00 15.74
CA SER A 236 16.22 6.49 15.89
C SER A 236 16.27 5.00 15.51
N GLY A 237 17.30 4.62 14.74
CA GLY A 237 17.46 3.30 14.15
C GLY A 237 16.89 3.15 12.73
N ASP A 238 16.10 4.09 12.22
CA ASP A 238 15.71 4.09 10.80
C ASP A 238 16.93 4.38 9.90
N VAL A 239 17.00 3.74 8.76
CA VAL A 239 18.05 3.98 7.76
C VAL A 239 17.45 4.71 6.57
N ILE A 240 17.93 5.93 6.28
CA ILE A 240 17.57 6.68 5.08
C ILE A 240 18.38 6.13 3.90
N VAL A 241 17.75 5.41 2.99
CA VAL A 241 18.44 4.77 1.85
C VAL A 241 18.37 5.60 0.57
N SER A 242 17.34 6.44 0.43
CA SER A 242 17.23 7.37 -0.71
C SER A 242 16.42 8.60 -0.35
N VAL A 243 16.69 9.70 -1.08
CA VAL A 243 15.93 10.95 -1.04
C VAL A 243 15.51 11.30 -2.47
N ASN A 244 14.21 11.51 -2.71
CA ASN A 244 13.65 11.75 -4.04
C ASN A 244 14.10 10.70 -5.08
N ASN A 245 14.13 9.41 -4.71
CA ASN A 245 14.60 8.27 -5.50
C ASN A 245 16.09 8.34 -5.90
N GLN A 246 16.90 9.15 -5.22
CA GLN A 246 18.36 9.18 -5.35
C GLN A 246 18.96 8.53 -4.10
N THR A 247 19.77 7.51 -4.29
CA THR A 247 20.49 6.84 -3.18
C THR A 247 21.39 7.84 -2.47
N VAL A 248 21.34 7.84 -1.13
CA VAL A 248 22.20 8.66 -0.27
C VAL A 248 23.13 7.79 0.54
N LYS A 249 24.31 8.31 0.85
CA LYS A 249 25.34 7.63 1.67
C LYS A 249 25.88 8.52 2.78
N THR A 250 25.63 9.80 2.70
CA THR A 250 26.09 10.81 3.67
C THR A 250 25.00 11.83 3.92
N ALA A 251 25.05 12.53 5.05
CA ALA A 251 24.17 13.68 5.33
C ALA A 251 24.29 14.76 4.25
N GLY A 252 25.49 14.95 3.69
CA GLY A 252 25.72 15.87 2.58
C GLY A 252 24.93 15.52 1.31
N ASP A 253 24.69 14.23 1.04
CA ASP A 253 23.86 13.81 -0.09
C ASP A 253 22.38 14.13 0.16
N ILE A 254 21.92 14.00 1.42
CA ILE A 254 20.57 14.37 1.83
C ILE A 254 20.37 15.87 1.61
N ASN A 255 21.28 16.72 2.12
CA ASN A 255 21.22 18.16 1.96
C ASN A 255 21.23 18.62 0.49
N LYS A 256 22.04 17.97 -0.35
CA LYS A 256 22.03 18.23 -1.81
C LYS A 256 20.69 17.90 -2.45
N ALA A 257 20.09 16.77 -2.08
CA ALA A 257 18.81 16.35 -2.62
C ALA A 257 17.66 17.27 -2.17
N ILE A 258 17.72 17.77 -0.93
CA ILE A 258 16.79 18.78 -0.39
C ILE A 258 16.92 20.09 -1.19
N THR A 259 18.13 20.64 -1.29
CA THR A 259 18.38 21.87 -2.02
C THR A 259 17.97 21.78 -3.50
N ALA A 260 18.15 20.61 -4.13
CA ALA A 260 17.70 20.38 -5.49
C ALA A 260 16.16 20.39 -5.60
N ALA A 261 15.47 19.83 -4.60
CA ALA A 261 14.01 19.85 -4.53
C ALA A 261 13.46 21.25 -4.33
N GLU A 262 14.06 22.05 -3.45
CA GLU A 262 13.74 23.47 -3.25
C GLU A 262 13.85 24.27 -4.55
N LYS A 263 14.99 24.17 -5.21
CA LYS A 263 15.23 24.84 -6.52
C LYS A 263 14.24 24.44 -7.60
N SER A 264 13.69 23.23 -7.52
CA SER A 264 12.66 22.75 -8.45
C SER A 264 11.24 23.12 -8.05
N GLY A 265 11.05 23.91 -6.96
CA GLY A 265 9.75 24.35 -6.46
C GLY A 265 8.93 23.27 -5.79
N ARG A 266 9.54 22.16 -5.36
CA ARG A 266 8.86 21.11 -4.60
C ARG A 266 8.59 21.57 -3.17
N LYS A 267 7.44 21.17 -2.63
CA LYS A 267 7.03 21.51 -1.26
C LYS A 267 7.41 20.46 -0.24
N ALA A 268 7.88 19.30 -0.68
CA ALA A 268 8.30 18.20 0.17
C ALA A 268 9.40 17.39 -0.48
N VAL A 269 10.22 16.74 0.33
CA VAL A 269 11.19 15.69 -0.07
C VAL A 269 10.68 14.33 0.32
N LEU A 270 10.87 13.35 -0.54
CA LEU A 270 10.46 11.97 -0.32
C LEU A 270 11.66 11.17 0.18
N LEU A 271 11.62 10.73 1.43
CA LEU A 271 12.61 9.86 2.05
C LEU A 271 12.15 8.40 1.92
N GLN A 272 13.04 7.53 1.48
CA GLN A 272 12.85 6.08 1.62
C GLN A 272 13.61 5.64 2.87
N LEU A 273 12.86 5.11 3.83
CA LEU A 273 13.38 4.59 5.08
C LEU A 273 13.36 3.06 5.03
N GLN A 274 14.36 2.46 5.64
CA GLN A 274 14.42 1.03 5.91
C GLN A 274 14.52 0.82 7.43
N SER A 275 13.66 -0.04 7.98
CA SER A 275 13.66 -0.43 9.38
C SER A 275 13.27 -1.90 9.47
N ASN A 276 14.08 -2.75 10.11
CA ASN A 276 13.80 -4.18 10.31
C ASN A 276 13.33 -4.92 9.04
N ASP A 277 14.05 -4.80 7.93
CA ASP A 277 13.72 -5.37 6.60
C ASP A 277 12.42 -4.84 5.96
N GLN A 278 11.81 -3.83 6.53
CA GLN A 278 10.66 -3.14 5.94
C GLN A 278 11.08 -1.79 5.37
N SER A 279 10.71 -1.55 4.11
CA SER A 279 10.88 -0.24 3.48
C SER A 279 9.59 0.56 3.53
N ARG A 280 9.71 1.87 3.79
CA ARG A 280 8.60 2.81 3.73
C ARG A 280 9.06 4.15 3.18
N PHE A 281 8.12 4.89 2.60
CA PHE A 281 8.33 6.27 2.18
C PHE A 281 7.70 7.24 3.18
N VAL A 282 8.44 8.30 3.47
CA VAL A 282 7.98 9.43 4.27
C VAL A 282 8.28 10.72 3.50
N ALA A 283 7.29 11.58 3.37
CA ALA A 283 7.50 12.89 2.79
C ALA A 283 7.68 13.92 3.91
N LEU A 284 8.81 14.64 3.91
CA LEU A 284 9.06 15.76 4.80
C LEU A 284 8.80 17.09 4.07
N PRO A 285 8.08 18.05 4.67
CA PRO A 285 7.88 19.35 4.09
C PRO A 285 9.21 20.09 3.97
N ILE A 286 9.37 20.86 2.92
CA ILE A 286 10.49 21.79 2.76
C ILE A 286 10.04 23.11 3.39
N ASN A 287 10.61 23.44 4.54
CA ASN A 287 10.36 24.74 5.19
C ASN A 287 11.00 25.84 4.32
N GLN A 288 10.17 26.62 3.65
CA GLN A 288 10.63 27.87 3.01
C GLN A 288 10.74 28.91 4.12
N GLU A 289 11.99 29.30 4.48
CA GLU A 289 12.23 30.52 5.25
C GLU A 289 11.74 31.75 4.50
#